data_e54327e42aaa72e003968ca1224a3830
#
_entry.id   e54327e42aaa72e003968ca1224a3830
#
_cell.length_a   1.000
_cell.length_b   1.000
_cell.length_c   1.000
_cell.angle_alpha   90.00
_cell.angle_beta   90.00
_cell.angle_gamma   90.00
#
_symmetry.space_group_name_H-M   'P 1'
#
loop_
_entity.id
_entity.type
_entity.pdbx_description
1 polymer ?
#
loop_
_entity_poly.entity_id
_entity_poly.type
_entity_poly.pdbx_seq_one_letter_code
_entity_poly.pdbx_strand_id
1 'polypeptide(L)'
;MNVIRFSDLCANGSAKGKRVFIRADLNVPQDDDCNITEDTRIRASVPAIRMALEVGAAVMVTSHLGRPTEGEFKPEDSLAPVAERLSELLGCRVPLISNWVDGVTVEPGQVVLLENCRVNKGEKKNNDELARKLGALCDIFVHDAFGTSHRAEGTTYGIAQYLSLIHI
;
A
#
# COMPACT_ATOMS: atom_id res chain seq x y z
N MET A 1 -15.03 11.50 -10.67
CA MET A 1 -14.68 10.35 -9.82
C MET A 1 -15.43 10.47 -8.50
N ASN A 2 -16.22 9.47 -8.18
CA ASN A 2 -16.91 9.43 -6.89
C ASN A 2 -15.96 8.92 -5.80
N VAL A 3 -15.88 9.67 -4.70
CA VAL A 3 -15.09 9.29 -3.53
C VAL A 3 -16.03 8.68 -2.50
N ILE A 4 -15.74 7.43 -2.10
CA ILE A 4 -16.49 6.69 -1.10
C ILE A 4 -15.60 6.49 0.11
N ARG A 5 -16.14 6.64 1.32
CA ARG A 5 -15.39 6.35 2.53
C ARG A 5 -15.19 4.85 2.70
N PHE A 6 -13.95 4.44 2.95
CA PHE A 6 -13.64 3.03 3.16
C PHE A 6 -14.38 2.43 4.36
N SER A 7 -14.56 3.22 5.43
CA SER A 7 -15.35 2.81 6.59
C SER A 7 -16.79 2.43 6.22
N ASP A 8 -17.40 3.13 5.27
CA ASP A 8 -18.76 2.82 4.82
C ASP A 8 -18.81 1.50 4.05
N LEU A 9 -17.81 1.21 3.21
CA LEU A 9 -17.70 -0.07 2.51
C LEU A 9 -17.49 -1.24 3.48
N CYS A 10 -16.72 -1.03 4.53
CA CYS A 10 -16.53 -2.05 5.56
C CYS A 10 -17.82 -2.28 6.35
N ALA A 11 -18.51 -1.20 6.73
CA ALA A 11 -19.74 -1.26 7.51
C ALA A 11 -20.89 -1.98 6.75
N ASN A 12 -20.98 -1.82 5.43
CA ASN A 12 -22.03 -2.45 4.62
C ASN A 12 -21.63 -3.83 4.05
N GLY A 13 -20.45 -4.34 4.39
CA GLY A 13 -19.96 -5.65 3.93
C GLY A 13 -19.41 -5.68 2.51
N SER A 14 -19.32 -4.55 1.81
CA SER A 14 -18.87 -4.51 0.42
C SER A 14 -17.39 -4.88 0.24
N ALA A 15 -16.57 -4.75 1.30
CA ALA A 15 -15.15 -5.08 1.26
C ALA A 15 -14.87 -6.56 1.58
N LYS A 16 -15.85 -7.31 2.08
CA LYS A 16 -15.67 -8.71 2.45
C LYS A 16 -15.27 -9.57 1.25
N GLY A 17 -14.17 -10.30 1.39
CA GLY A 17 -13.65 -11.18 0.33
C GLY A 17 -13.03 -10.42 -0.85
N LYS A 18 -12.96 -9.10 -0.82
CA LYS A 18 -12.38 -8.27 -1.87
C LYS A 18 -10.89 -8.09 -1.67
N ARG A 19 -10.18 -7.89 -2.80
CA ARG A 19 -8.76 -7.52 -2.78
C ARG A 19 -8.66 -6.02 -2.59
N VAL A 20 -8.16 -5.60 -1.44
CA VAL A 20 -8.03 -4.19 -1.05
C VAL A 20 -6.56 -3.78 -1.16
N PHE A 21 -6.27 -2.78 -1.99
CA PHE A 21 -4.94 -2.21 -2.16
C PHE A 21 -4.87 -0.87 -1.44
N ILE A 22 -4.04 -0.79 -0.41
CA ILE A 22 -3.88 0.43 0.41
C ILE A 22 -2.55 1.09 0.07
N ARG A 23 -2.60 2.29 -0.46
CA ARG A 23 -1.44 3.16 -0.63
C ARG A 23 -1.31 4.00 0.65
N ALA A 24 -0.44 3.57 1.55
CA ALA A 24 -0.22 4.22 2.84
C ALA A 24 1.00 5.16 2.81
N ASP A 25 1.15 5.97 3.84
CA ASP A 25 2.38 6.73 4.11
C ASP A 25 3.18 5.99 5.19
N LEU A 26 4.14 5.19 4.75
CA LEU A 26 5.05 4.43 5.61
C LEU A 26 6.50 4.91 5.44
N ASN A 27 6.68 6.12 4.92
CA ASN A 27 7.99 6.74 4.74
C ASN A 27 8.51 7.28 6.07
N VAL A 28 9.02 6.37 6.89
CA VAL A 28 9.52 6.68 8.24
C VAL A 28 11.03 6.93 8.22
N PRO A 29 11.55 7.75 9.16
CA PRO A 29 13.00 7.96 9.29
C PRO A 29 13.69 6.69 9.77
N GLN A 30 14.89 6.47 9.25
CA GLN A 30 15.75 5.35 9.59
C GLN A 30 17.16 5.87 9.95
N ASP A 31 17.87 5.11 10.79
CA ASP A 31 19.29 5.35 11.05
C ASP A 31 20.18 4.73 9.95
N ASP A 32 21.52 4.85 10.09
CA ASP A 32 22.47 4.33 9.12
C ASP A 32 22.46 2.80 8.99
N ASP A 33 21.91 2.10 9.99
CA ASP A 33 21.73 0.65 10.00
C ASP A 33 20.32 0.23 9.53
N CYS A 34 19.55 1.16 8.94
CA CYS A 34 18.18 0.96 8.47
C CYS A 34 17.17 0.63 9.58
N ASN A 35 17.48 0.95 10.83
CA ASN A 35 16.53 0.81 11.92
C ASN A 35 15.55 1.99 11.94
N ILE A 36 14.27 1.71 12.16
CA ILE A 36 13.25 2.75 12.27
C ILE A 36 13.47 3.55 13.56
N THR A 37 13.63 4.86 13.43
CA THR A 37 13.86 5.76 14.57
C THR A 37 12.57 6.40 15.08
N GLU A 38 11.51 6.41 14.26
CA GLU A 38 10.22 6.98 14.64
C GLU A 38 9.13 6.30 13.79
N ASP A 39 8.07 5.78 14.42
CA ASP A 39 7.06 4.92 13.79
C ASP A 39 5.64 5.51 13.73
N THR A 40 5.48 6.80 13.97
CA THR A 40 4.16 7.46 14.00
C THR A 40 3.33 7.19 12.74
N ARG A 41 3.97 7.26 11.56
CA ARG A 41 3.27 7.02 10.29
C ARG A 41 2.82 5.58 10.14
N ILE A 42 3.62 4.62 10.62
CA ILE A 42 3.23 3.20 10.61
C ILE A 42 2.02 2.99 11.52
N ARG A 43 2.05 3.55 12.74
CA ARG A 43 0.94 3.47 13.68
C ARG A 43 -0.33 4.11 13.11
N ALA A 44 -0.22 5.23 12.39
CA ALA A 44 -1.35 5.91 11.77
C ALA A 44 -2.04 5.09 10.67
N SER A 45 -1.33 4.15 10.03
CA SER A 45 -1.89 3.29 8.99
C SER A 45 -2.59 2.03 9.55
N VAL A 46 -2.34 1.67 10.81
CA VAL A 46 -2.88 0.46 11.43
C VAL A 46 -4.41 0.43 11.46
N PRO A 47 -5.15 1.51 11.81
CA PRO A 47 -6.62 1.47 11.84
C PRO A 47 -7.26 1.05 10.53
N ALA A 48 -6.79 1.57 9.39
CA ALA A 48 -7.31 1.20 8.08
C ALA A 48 -7.06 -0.27 7.74
N ILE A 49 -5.85 -0.75 8.03
CA ILE A 49 -5.48 -2.15 7.79
C ILE A 49 -6.33 -3.09 8.66
N ARG A 50 -6.49 -2.78 9.94
CA ARG A 50 -7.33 -3.56 10.86
C ARG A 50 -8.79 -3.60 10.41
N MET A 51 -9.32 -2.46 10.00
CA MET A 51 -10.70 -2.36 9.50
C MET A 51 -10.92 -3.30 8.31
N ALA A 52 -9.98 -3.32 7.36
CA ALA A 52 -10.03 -4.20 6.20
C ALA A 52 -9.93 -5.68 6.60
N LEU A 53 -9.03 -6.02 7.52
CA LEU A 53 -8.87 -7.40 8.00
C LEU A 53 -10.10 -7.90 8.76
N GLU A 54 -10.71 -7.06 9.59
CA GLU A 54 -11.88 -7.41 10.40
C GLU A 54 -13.08 -7.77 9.53
N VAL A 55 -13.24 -7.15 8.36
CA VAL A 55 -14.32 -7.47 7.43
C VAL A 55 -14.00 -8.65 6.50
N GLY A 56 -12.81 -9.24 6.62
CA GLY A 56 -12.41 -10.40 5.82
C GLY A 56 -11.90 -10.05 4.43
N ALA A 57 -11.35 -8.86 4.22
CA ALA A 57 -10.70 -8.50 2.97
C ALA A 57 -9.32 -9.15 2.81
N ALA A 58 -8.88 -9.32 1.58
CA ALA A 58 -7.50 -9.66 1.25
C ALA A 58 -6.73 -8.34 1.09
N VAL A 59 -5.77 -8.07 1.96
CA VAL A 59 -5.17 -6.73 2.10
C VAL A 59 -3.76 -6.67 1.54
N MET A 60 -3.54 -5.76 0.60
CA MET A 60 -2.23 -5.42 0.07
C MET A 60 -1.91 -3.99 0.45
N VAL A 61 -0.77 -3.75 1.10
CA VAL A 61 -0.33 -2.42 1.52
C VAL A 61 0.98 -2.09 0.81
N THR A 62 1.11 -0.88 0.29
CA THR A 62 2.38 -0.39 -0.23
C THR A 62 2.62 1.05 0.19
N SER A 63 3.86 1.48 0.05
CA SER A 63 4.29 2.85 0.29
C SER A 63 5.57 3.13 -0.50
N HIS A 64 5.94 4.40 -0.59
CA HIS A 64 7.31 4.75 -0.91
C HIS A 64 8.15 4.83 0.37
N LEU A 65 9.45 4.64 0.23
CA LEU A 65 10.45 4.87 1.26
C LEU A 65 11.67 5.54 0.62
N GLY A 66 12.09 6.65 1.18
CA GLY A 66 13.24 7.38 0.64
C GLY A 66 13.02 7.92 -0.78
N ARG A 67 14.08 7.94 -1.56
CA ARG A 67 14.10 8.43 -2.95
C ARG A 67 14.85 7.47 -3.86
N PRO A 68 14.35 6.25 -4.07
CA PRO A 68 15.01 5.26 -4.91
C PRO A 68 15.01 5.69 -6.37
N THR A 69 15.94 5.12 -7.15
CA THR A 69 15.92 5.21 -8.60
C THR A 69 14.95 4.17 -9.16
N GLU A 70 14.05 4.58 -10.05
CA GLU A 70 13.10 3.64 -10.68
C GLU A 70 13.83 2.50 -11.42
N GLY A 71 13.38 1.28 -11.14
CA GLY A 71 13.97 0.08 -11.73
C GLY A 71 15.24 -0.41 -11.03
N GLU A 72 15.73 0.32 -10.02
CA GLU A 72 16.87 -0.09 -9.21
C GLU A 72 16.44 -0.30 -7.76
N PHE A 73 16.66 -1.51 -7.25
CA PHE A 73 16.39 -1.82 -5.86
C PHE A 73 17.69 -1.88 -5.07
N LYS A 74 17.72 -1.17 -3.95
CA LYS A 74 18.83 -1.21 -3.00
C LYS A 74 18.31 -1.62 -1.62
N PRO A 75 19.13 -2.29 -0.78
CA PRO A 75 18.69 -2.71 0.55
C PRO A 75 18.14 -1.58 1.41
N GLU A 76 18.70 -0.37 1.32
CA GLU A 76 18.22 0.81 2.07
C GLU A 76 16.84 1.30 1.62
N ASP A 77 16.38 0.89 0.43
CA ASP A 77 15.05 1.25 -0.09
C ASP A 77 13.98 0.24 0.33
N SER A 78 14.35 -0.84 1.02
CA SER A 78 13.43 -1.90 1.39
C SER A 78 12.47 -1.51 2.50
N LEU A 79 11.23 -1.95 2.39
CA LEU A 79 10.21 -1.84 3.44
C LEU A 79 10.30 -3.00 4.46
N ALA A 80 11.35 -3.83 4.45
CA ALA A 80 11.50 -4.95 5.38
C ALA A 80 11.39 -4.54 6.86
N PRO A 81 12.03 -3.45 7.33
CA PRO A 81 11.85 -2.99 8.71
C PRO A 81 10.41 -2.57 9.01
N VAL A 82 9.71 -1.99 8.02
CA VAL A 82 8.30 -1.60 8.15
C VAL A 82 7.42 -2.84 8.26
N ALA A 83 7.67 -3.88 7.48
CA ALA A 83 6.93 -5.15 7.56
C ALA A 83 7.06 -5.78 8.95
N GLU A 84 8.23 -5.77 9.52
CA GLU A 84 8.48 -6.27 10.87
C GLU A 84 7.70 -5.47 11.92
N ARG A 85 7.75 -4.14 11.84
CA ARG A 85 7.03 -3.28 12.77
C ARG A 85 5.51 -3.39 12.63
N LEU A 86 4.99 -3.48 11.41
CA LEU A 86 3.57 -3.72 11.17
C LEU A 86 3.13 -5.06 11.76
N SER A 87 3.95 -6.11 11.62
CA SER A 87 3.65 -7.42 12.20
C SER A 87 3.49 -7.34 13.72
N GLU A 88 4.35 -6.60 14.40
CA GLU A 88 4.27 -6.37 15.83
C GLU A 88 2.99 -5.61 16.22
N LEU A 89 2.68 -4.54 15.50
CA LEU A 89 1.52 -3.67 15.80
C LEU A 89 0.19 -4.36 15.51
N LEU A 90 0.12 -5.17 14.45
CA LEU A 90 -1.09 -5.91 14.09
C LEU A 90 -1.26 -7.23 14.85
N GLY A 91 -0.18 -7.73 15.47
CA GLY A 91 -0.20 -9.02 16.14
C GLY A 91 -0.33 -10.22 15.21
N CYS A 92 0.02 -10.06 13.93
CA CYS A 92 0.02 -11.12 12.93
C CYS A 92 1.18 -10.94 11.95
N ARG A 93 1.50 -12.01 11.21
CA ARG A 93 2.58 -11.95 10.23
C ARG A 93 2.18 -11.09 9.02
N VAL A 94 3.05 -10.15 8.64
CA VAL A 94 2.92 -9.32 7.43
C VAL A 94 4.08 -9.67 6.50
N PRO A 95 3.90 -10.59 5.54
CA PRO A 95 4.94 -10.91 4.58
C PRO A 95 5.28 -9.73 3.69
N LEU A 96 6.57 -9.57 3.35
CA LEU A 96 7.04 -8.60 2.38
C LEU A 96 7.12 -9.27 1.01
N ILE A 97 6.48 -8.70 0.01
CA ILE A 97 6.42 -9.26 -1.35
C ILE A 97 7.19 -8.35 -2.31
N SER A 98 8.22 -8.91 -2.95
CA SER A 98 8.98 -8.26 -4.02
C SER A 98 8.39 -8.59 -5.39
N ASN A 99 8.71 -7.79 -6.41
CA ASN A 99 8.27 -8.02 -7.81
C ASN A 99 6.75 -8.22 -7.96
N TRP A 100 5.99 -7.45 -7.22
CA TRP A 100 4.54 -7.63 -7.06
C TRP A 100 3.68 -7.05 -8.19
N VAL A 101 4.26 -6.23 -9.08
CA VAL A 101 3.51 -5.50 -10.12
C VAL A 101 2.78 -6.45 -11.09
N ASP A 102 3.37 -7.61 -11.37
CA ASP A 102 2.81 -8.60 -12.30
C ASP A 102 1.90 -9.63 -11.62
N GLY A 103 1.71 -9.56 -10.33
CA GLY A 103 0.78 -10.42 -9.60
C GLY A 103 1.14 -10.61 -8.14
N VAL A 104 0.10 -10.74 -7.31
CA VAL A 104 0.22 -11.01 -5.87
C VAL A 104 -0.85 -12.01 -5.47
N THR A 105 -0.48 -12.99 -4.65
CA THR A 105 -1.43 -13.91 -4.03
C THR A 105 -1.62 -13.53 -2.58
N VAL A 106 -2.85 -13.19 -2.20
CA VAL A 106 -3.25 -12.90 -0.82
C VAL A 106 -4.67 -13.41 -0.59
N GLU A 107 -4.88 -14.06 0.54
CA GLU A 107 -6.18 -14.64 0.89
C GLU A 107 -7.01 -13.68 1.76
N PRO A 108 -8.35 -13.76 1.73
CA PRO A 108 -9.20 -13.00 2.64
C PRO A 108 -8.79 -13.19 4.11
N GLY A 109 -8.69 -12.09 4.85
CA GLY A 109 -8.20 -12.10 6.22
C GLY A 109 -6.70 -12.05 6.38
N GLN A 110 -5.95 -12.03 5.29
CA GLN A 110 -4.49 -11.87 5.28
C GLN A 110 -4.08 -10.48 4.83
N VAL A 111 -2.90 -10.04 5.29
CA VAL A 111 -2.27 -8.79 4.87
C VAL A 111 -0.85 -9.07 4.40
N VAL A 112 -0.47 -8.45 3.29
CA VAL A 112 0.90 -8.46 2.77
C VAL A 112 1.38 -7.02 2.58
N LEU A 113 2.67 -6.77 2.77
CA LEU A 113 3.32 -5.52 2.44
C LEU A 113 4.06 -5.69 1.12
N LEU A 114 3.69 -4.87 0.15
CA LEU A 114 4.33 -4.86 -1.17
C LEU A 114 5.54 -3.94 -1.12
N GLU A 115 6.66 -4.40 -1.63
CA GLU A 115 7.93 -3.68 -1.58
C GLU A 115 7.82 -2.27 -2.19
N ASN A 116 8.72 -1.38 -1.81
CA ASN A 116 8.74 0.05 -2.14
C ASN A 116 8.21 0.35 -3.57
N CYS A 117 7.08 1.04 -3.66
CA CYS A 117 6.41 1.30 -4.94
C CYS A 117 7.21 2.22 -5.87
N ARG A 118 8.08 3.07 -5.33
CA ARG A 118 8.90 3.99 -6.14
C ARG A 118 10.05 3.31 -6.89
N VAL A 119 10.33 2.04 -6.59
CA VAL A 119 11.29 1.25 -7.39
C VAL A 119 10.67 0.79 -8.72
N ASN A 120 9.35 0.80 -8.83
CA ASN A 120 8.67 0.38 -10.06
C ASN A 120 8.89 1.40 -11.18
N LYS A 121 9.25 0.90 -12.36
CA LYS A 121 9.38 1.74 -13.55
C LYS A 121 8.03 2.35 -13.91
N GLY A 122 8.02 3.64 -14.17
CA GLY A 122 6.80 4.38 -14.55
C GLY A 122 6.03 4.97 -13.38
N GLU A 123 6.42 4.72 -12.13
CA GLU A 123 5.70 5.23 -10.94
C GLU A 123 5.64 6.76 -10.92
N LYS A 124 6.80 7.42 -11.08
CA LYS A 124 6.89 8.89 -11.06
C LYS A 124 6.25 9.55 -12.28
N LYS A 125 6.22 8.85 -13.41
CA LYS A 125 5.71 9.37 -14.68
C LYS A 125 4.23 9.05 -14.90
N ASN A 126 3.57 8.41 -13.92
CA ASN A 126 2.18 7.99 -14.06
C ASN A 126 1.95 7.16 -15.34
N ASN A 127 2.76 6.15 -15.56
CA ASN A 127 2.73 5.31 -16.76
C ASN A 127 1.45 4.49 -16.84
N ASP A 128 0.72 4.56 -17.97
CA ASP A 128 -0.56 3.87 -18.15
C ASP A 128 -0.45 2.35 -18.06
N GLU A 129 0.62 1.75 -18.56
CA GLU A 129 0.84 0.31 -18.47
C GLU A 129 1.00 -0.12 -17.01
N LEU A 130 1.81 0.61 -16.23
CA LEU A 130 1.95 0.36 -14.80
C LEU A 130 0.61 0.52 -14.07
N ALA A 131 -0.13 1.58 -14.37
CA ALA A 131 -1.44 1.84 -13.77
C ALA A 131 -2.44 0.71 -14.04
N ARG A 132 -2.47 0.17 -15.26
CA ARG A 132 -3.32 -0.98 -15.61
C ARG A 132 -2.93 -2.23 -14.83
N LYS A 133 -1.64 -2.52 -14.71
CA LYS A 133 -1.14 -3.65 -13.93
C LYS A 133 -1.54 -3.53 -12.46
N LEU A 134 -1.37 -2.33 -11.88
CA LEU A 134 -1.76 -2.07 -10.50
C LEU A 134 -3.27 -2.21 -10.29
N GLY A 135 -4.07 -1.70 -11.24
CA GLY A 135 -5.53 -1.84 -11.21
C GLY A 135 -6.01 -3.29 -11.28
N ALA A 136 -5.26 -4.16 -11.97
CA ALA A 136 -5.57 -5.57 -12.06
C ALA A 136 -5.28 -6.35 -10.76
N LEU A 137 -4.50 -5.79 -9.83
CA LEU A 137 -4.15 -6.45 -8.57
C LEU A 137 -5.27 -6.41 -7.54
N CYS A 138 -6.23 -5.50 -7.66
CA CYS A 138 -7.21 -5.26 -6.59
C CYS A 138 -8.61 -4.95 -7.12
N ASP A 139 -9.58 -5.09 -6.23
CA ASP A 139 -10.98 -4.71 -6.48
C ASP A 139 -11.30 -3.33 -5.89
N ILE A 140 -10.59 -2.95 -4.83
CA ILE A 140 -10.77 -1.68 -4.11
C ILE A 140 -9.40 -1.04 -3.90
N PHE A 141 -9.28 0.23 -4.24
CA PHE A 141 -8.08 1.01 -4.02
C PHE A 141 -8.33 2.08 -2.94
N VAL A 142 -7.53 2.04 -1.89
CA VAL A 142 -7.58 3.00 -0.78
C VAL A 142 -6.34 3.87 -0.79
N HIS A 143 -6.52 5.17 -0.90
CA HIS A 143 -5.42 6.13 -0.84
C HIS A 143 -5.37 6.75 0.55
N ASP A 144 -4.36 6.35 1.34
CA ASP A 144 -4.15 6.80 2.72
C ASP A 144 -2.78 7.48 2.89
N ALA A 145 -2.33 8.20 1.84
CA ALA A 145 -1.05 8.88 1.82
C ALA A 145 -1.21 10.36 1.44
N PHE A 146 -1.76 11.15 2.35
CA PHE A 146 -2.09 12.55 2.13
C PHE A 146 -0.96 13.39 1.56
N GLY A 147 0.27 13.15 1.99
CA GLY A 147 1.44 13.90 1.52
C GLY A 147 1.76 13.72 0.04
N THR A 148 1.21 12.67 -0.61
CA THR A 148 1.46 12.36 -2.03
C THR A 148 0.22 12.39 -2.90
N SER A 149 -0.95 12.63 -2.35
CA SER A 149 -2.23 12.58 -3.08
C SER A 149 -2.33 13.59 -4.23
N HIS A 150 -1.61 14.69 -4.17
CA HIS A 150 -1.56 15.71 -5.21
C HIS A 150 -0.57 15.39 -6.35
N ARG A 151 0.21 14.30 -6.23
CA ARG A 151 1.18 13.90 -7.25
C ARG A 151 0.56 12.87 -8.20
N ALA A 152 0.76 13.07 -9.49
CA ALA A 152 0.33 12.13 -10.51
C ALA A 152 1.38 11.00 -10.65
N GLU A 153 1.34 10.06 -9.74
CA GLU A 153 2.18 8.85 -9.71
C GLU A 153 1.35 7.59 -9.99
N GLY A 154 1.99 6.48 -10.38
CA GLY A 154 1.32 5.24 -10.73
C GLY A 154 0.43 4.69 -9.61
N THR A 155 0.94 4.63 -8.37
CA THR A 155 0.19 4.13 -7.21
C THR A 155 -0.65 5.20 -6.50
N THR A 156 -0.76 6.42 -7.03
CA THR A 156 -1.63 7.48 -6.50
C THR A 156 -2.72 7.84 -7.50
N TYR A 157 -2.36 8.52 -8.58
CA TYR A 157 -3.32 8.99 -9.58
C TYR A 157 -3.59 7.96 -10.68
N GLY A 158 -2.55 7.32 -11.20
CA GLY A 158 -2.67 6.40 -12.33
C GLY A 158 -3.60 5.23 -12.06
N ILE A 159 -3.42 4.55 -10.91
CA ILE A 159 -4.29 3.44 -10.52
C ILE A 159 -5.75 3.90 -10.32
N ALA A 160 -5.95 5.10 -9.78
CA ALA A 160 -7.28 5.66 -9.54
C ALA A 160 -8.08 5.93 -10.82
N GLN A 161 -7.43 6.06 -11.99
CA GLN A 161 -8.12 6.20 -13.27
C GLN A 161 -8.88 4.95 -13.68
N TYR A 162 -8.49 3.78 -13.17
CA TYR A 162 -9.09 2.48 -13.52
C TYR A 162 -9.96 1.89 -12.42
N LEU A 163 -10.00 2.52 -11.26
CA LEU A 163 -10.72 2.06 -10.07
C LEU A 163 -11.46 3.22 -9.40
N SER A 164 -12.47 2.88 -8.61
CA SER A 164 -13.08 3.86 -7.72
C SER A 164 -12.10 4.22 -6.61
N LEU A 165 -11.82 5.51 -6.45
CA LEU A 165 -10.91 6.00 -5.41
C LEU A 165 -11.66 6.07 -4.07
N ILE A 166 -11.06 5.49 -3.05
CA ILE A 166 -11.60 5.46 -1.70
C ILE A 166 -10.64 6.18 -0.77
N HIS A 167 -11.13 7.17 -0.06
CA HIS A 167 -10.38 7.90 0.97
C HIS A 167 -10.80 7.47 2.37
N ILE A 168 -9.84 7.56 3.25
CA ILE A 168 -10.03 7.36 4.68
C ILE A 168 -10.05 8.70 5.40
#